data_d24d8461bb94f3c5ac25aeaa3ce5d018
#
_entry.id   d24d8461bb94f3c5ac25aeaa3ce5d018
#
_cell.length_a   1.000
_cell.length_b   1.000
_cell.length_c   1.000
_cell.angle_alpha   90.00
_cell.angle_beta   90.00
_cell.angle_gamma   90.00
#
_symmetry.space_group_name_H-M   'P 1'
#
loop_
_entity.id
_entity.type
_entity.pdbx_description
1 polymer ?
#
loop_
_entity_poly.entity_id
_entity_poly.type
_entity_poly.pdbx_seq_one_letter_code
_entity_poly.pdbx_strand_id
1 'polypeptide(L)'
;MDLLPFTAAHATTVATWPVSAAEVAMWCGRLEFPVAGETVAAWQQDTDVTARLLVEDERPVAYGELWFDAEEDEVELARIIVAPEARGRGLGRELVRGLLGEARGSGHPDVFMRVHPDNDRALRCYRGAGFVPVGPELTKAWNAVQPVDYVWLRHQ
;
A
#
# COMPACT_ATOMS: atom_id res chain seq x y z
N MET A 1 -8.97 13.81 -10.55
CA MET A 1 -7.89 12.84 -10.29
C MET A 1 -8.45 11.44 -10.36
N ASP A 2 -7.83 10.56 -11.13
CA ASP A 2 -8.41 9.26 -11.46
C ASP A 2 -7.61 8.12 -10.83
N LEU A 3 -8.35 7.13 -10.32
CA LEU A 3 -7.76 5.85 -9.87
C LEU A 3 -7.88 4.86 -11.02
N LEU A 4 -6.75 4.46 -11.58
CA LEU A 4 -6.70 3.64 -12.79
C LEU A 4 -5.97 2.32 -12.55
N PRO A 5 -6.27 1.27 -13.35
CA PRO A 5 -5.50 0.04 -13.28
C PRO A 5 -4.02 0.29 -13.59
N PHE A 6 -3.16 -0.39 -12.84
CA PHE A 6 -1.73 -0.39 -13.11
C PHE A 6 -1.44 -1.17 -14.40
N THR A 7 -0.47 -0.69 -15.17
CA THR A 7 0.04 -1.42 -16.33
C THR A 7 1.55 -1.55 -16.25
N ALA A 8 2.11 -2.57 -16.89
CA ALA A 8 3.55 -2.83 -16.88
C ALA A 8 4.38 -1.64 -17.41
N ALA A 9 3.79 -0.80 -18.27
CA ALA A 9 4.45 0.40 -18.78
C ALA A 9 4.84 1.40 -17.67
N HIS A 10 4.17 1.35 -16.51
CA HIS A 10 4.44 2.25 -15.40
C HIS A 10 5.39 1.67 -14.35
N ALA A 11 5.82 0.41 -14.50
CA ALA A 11 6.62 -0.28 -13.48
C ALA A 11 7.94 0.44 -13.19
N THR A 12 8.65 0.87 -14.22
CA THR A 12 9.93 1.57 -14.05
C THR A 12 9.75 2.90 -13.32
N THR A 13 8.71 3.65 -13.66
CA THR A 13 8.40 4.93 -13.01
C THR A 13 8.14 4.73 -11.51
N VAL A 14 7.26 3.80 -11.16
CA VAL A 14 6.93 3.51 -9.75
C VAL A 14 8.17 3.04 -8.98
N ALA A 15 9.00 2.21 -9.60
CA ALA A 15 10.22 1.69 -8.98
C ALA A 15 11.22 2.80 -8.61
N THR A 16 11.15 3.97 -9.24
CA THR A 16 12.03 5.10 -8.93
C THR A 16 11.57 5.93 -7.73
N TRP A 17 10.35 5.71 -7.23
CA TRP A 17 9.77 6.59 -6.20
C TRP A 17 10.38 6.44 -4.81
N PRO A 18 10.79 5.25 -4.33
CA PRO A 18 11.54 5.22 -3.07
C PRO A 18 12.90 5.90 -3.28
N VAL A 19 13.25 6.81 -2.36
CA VAL A 19 14.46 7.64 -2.51
C VAL A 19 15.64 7.12 -1.70
N SER A 20 15.45 6.04 -0.94
CA SER A 20 16.49 5.45 -0.10
C SER A 20 16.18 3.98 0.20
N ALA A 21 17.20 3.26 0.68
CA ALA A 21 17.01 1.87 1.13
C ALA A 21 15.99 1.79 2.27
N ALA A 22 15.96 2.78 3.17
CA ALA A 22 14.98 2.82 4.25
C ALA A 22 13.55 2.94 3.70
N GLU A 23 13.34 3.77 2.67
CA GLU A 23 12.02 3.89 2.03
C GLU A 23 11.61 2.60 1.33
N VAL A 24 12.53 1.90 0.69
CA VAL A 24 12.25 0.58 0.09
C VAL A 24 11.76 -0.39 1.15
N ALA A 25 12.45 -0.46 2.28
CA ALA A 25 12.06 -1.35 3.38
C ALA A 25 10.66 -1.01 3.91
N MET A 26 10.34 0.27 4.08
CA MET A 26 9.03 0.72 4.54
C MET A 26 7.92 0.45 3.53
N TRP A 27 8.23 0.56 2.24
CA TRP A 27 7.26 0.40 1.15
C TRP A 27 6.92 -1.05 0.87
N CYS A 28 7.93 -1.90 0.72
CA CYS A 28 7.73 -3.26 0.21
C CYS A 28 8.53 -4.34 0.97
N GLY A 29 9.24 -3.97 2.02
CA GLY A 29 9.98 -4.92 2.85
C GLY A 29 11.24 -5.48 2.21
N ARG A 30 11.66 -4.96 1.04
CA ARG A 30 12.88 -5.43 0.39
C ARG A 30 14.10 -4.68 0.93
N LEU A 31 15.27 -5.26 0.74
CA LEU A 31 16.52 -4.72 1.27
C LEU A 31 17.37 -4.03 0.21
N GLU A 32 17.11 -4.29 -1.08
CA GLU A 32 17.87 -3.67 -2.16
C GLU A 32 17.39 -2.25 -2.48
N PHE A 33 18.34 -1.40 -2.88
CA PHE A 33 18.08 -0.07 -3.39
C PHE A 33 19.10 0.24 -4.48
N PRO A 34 18.68 0.76 -5.67
CA PRO A 34 17.30 1.03 -6.08
C PRO A 34 16.50 -0.24 -6.40
N VAL A 35 15.18 -0.10 -6.47
CA VAL A 35 14.29 -1.19 -6.88
C VAL A 35 14.23 -1.22 -8.40
N ALA A 36 14.30 -2.41 -8.99
CA ALA A 36 14.17 -2.59 -10.43
C ALA A 36 12.70 -2.55 -10.86
N GLY A 37 12.45 -2.04 -12.07
CA GLY A 37 11.10 -2.03 -12.65
C GLY A 37 10.54 -3.44 -12.79
N GLU A 38 11.38 -4.42 -13.12
CA GLU A 38 10.99 -5.83 -13.22
C GLU A 38 10.42 -6.38 -11.91
N THR A 39 10.91 -5.90 -10.77
CA THR A 39 10.40 -6.28 -9.45
C THR A 39 8.94 -5.85 -9.30
N VAL A 40 8.65 -4.59 -9.62
CA VAL A 40 7.28 -4.06 -9.54
C VAL A 40 6.37 -4.77 -10.53
N ALA A 41 6.84 -5.00 -11.75
CA ALA A 41 6.08 -5.72 -12.77
C ALA A 41 5.75 -7.16 -12.34
N ALA A 42 6.69 -7.83 -11.68
CA ALA A 42 6.51 -9.22 -11.21
C ALA A 42 5.41 -9.34 -10.16
N TRP A 43 5.15 -8.32 -9.35
CA TRP A 43 4.08 -8.35 -8.36
C TRP A 43 2.69 -8.55 -9.00
N GLN A 44 2.54 -8.16 -10.26
CA GLN A 44 1.28 -8.26 -10.99
C GLN A 44 0.95 -9.70 -11.42
N GLN A 45 1.89 -10.62 -11.29
CA GLN A 45 1.68 -12.03 -11.65
C GLN A 45 0.89 -12.78 -10.57
N ASP A 46 0.83 -12.25 -9.36
CA ASP A 46 0.01 -12.81 -8.29
C ASP A 46 -1.46 -12.46 -8.55
N THR A 47 -2.30 -13.47 -8.71
CA THR A 47 -3.73 -13.28 -9.04
C THR A 47 -4.53 -12.68 -7.88
N ASP A 48 -4.01 -12.74 -6.65
CA ASP A 48 -4.64 -12.15 -5.47
C ASP A 48 -4.27 -10.69 -5.27
N VAL A 49 -3.39 -10.14 -6.12
CA VAL A 49 -2.95 -8.75 -6.08
C VAL A 49 -3.62 -7.95 -7.18
N THR A 50 -4.22 -6.83 -6.81
CA THR A 50 -4.78 -5.85 -7.74
C THR A 50 -4.09 -4.51 -7.49
N ALA A 51 -3.37 -4.00 -8.48
CA ALA A 51 -2.64 -2.75 -8.35
C ALA A 51 -3.36 -1.60 -9.05
N ARG A 52 -3.28 -0.41 -8.44
CA ARG A 52 -3.89 0.82 -8.95
C ARG A 52 -2.89 1.96 -8.95
N LEU A 53 -3.11 2.88 -9.86
CA LEU A 53 -2.39 4.16 -9.91
C LEU A 53 -3.37 5.29 -9.69
N LEU A 54 -2.99 6.25 -8.86
CA LEU A 54 -3.64 7.55 -8.82
C LEU A 54 -2.96 8.42 -9.86
N VAL A 55 -3.75 9.01 -10.76
CA VAL A 55 -3.25 9.76 -11.92
C VAL A 55 -3.78 11.18 -11.88
N GLU A 56 -2.89 12.15 -12.05
CA GLU A 56 -3.19 13.57 -12.11
C GLU A 56 -2.56 14.14 -13.39
N ASP A 57 -3.37 14.78 -14.25
CA ASP A 57 -2.90 15.36 -15.51
C ASP A 57 -2.08 14.37 -16.34
N GLU A 58 -2.61 13.15 -16.49
CA GLU A 58 -2.00 12.04 -17.25
C GLU A 58 -0.70 11.49 -16.65
N ARG A 59 -0.34 11.92 -15.42
CA ARG A 59 0.87 11.45 -14.73
C ARG A 59 0.51 10.60 -13.54
N PRO A 60 1.11 9.43 -13.38
CA PRO A 60 0.94 8.67 -12.14
C PRO A 60 1.62 9.40 -10.98
N VAL A 61 0.89 9.58 -9.88
CA VAL A 61 1.37 10.28 -8.69
C VAL A 61 1.38 9.41 -7.44
N ALA A 62 0.67 8.29 -7.46
CA ALA A 62 0.67 7.35 -6.34
C ALA A 62 0.34 5.94 -6.83
N TYR A 63 0.79 4.95 -6.08
CA TYR A 63 0.62 3.53 -6.38
C TYR A 63 0.20 2.80 -5.12
N GLY A 64 -0.71 1.83 -5.26
CA GLY A 64 -1.08 0.96 -4.17
C GLY A 64 -1.70 -0.32 -4.66
N GLU A 65 -1.83 -1.29 -3.77
CA GLU A 65 -2.34 -2.62 -4.08
C GLU A 65 -3.45 -3.02 -3.12
N LEU A 66 -4.35 -3.86 -3.64
CA LEU A 66 -5.31 -4.61 -2.84
C LEU A 66 -4.85 -6.07 -2.85
N TRP A 67 -4.66 -6.63 -1.67
CA TRP A 67 -4.33 -8.04 -1.50
C TRP A 67 -5.56 -8.75 -0.97
N PHE A 68 -6.12 -9.63 -1.78
CA PHE A 68 -7.33 -10.38 -1.43
C PHE A 68 -6.97 -11.73 -0.81
N ASP A 69 -7.53 -12.01 0.36
CA ASP A 69 -7.43 -13.31 1.00
C ASP A 69 -8.82 -13.96 0.99
N ALA A 70 -9.02 -14.85 0.02
CA ALA A 70 -10.33 -15.50 -0.17
C ALA A 70 -10.69 -16.46 0.97
N GLU A 71 -9.68 -17.07 1.61
CA GLU A 71 -9.92 -18.00 2.72
C GLU A 71 -10.45 -17.29 3.96
N GLU A 72 -9.88 -16.13 4.28
CA GLU A 72 -10.27 -15.33 5.45
C GLU A 72 -11.32 -14.28 5.11
N ASP A 73 -11.69 -14.14 3.84
CA ASP A 73 -12.61 -13.11 3.35
C ASP A 73 -12.16 -11.71 3.76
N GLU A 74 -10.87 -11.44 3.61
CA GLU A 74 -10.23 -10.19 4.01
C GLU A 74 -9.57 -9.52 2.82
N VAL A 75 -9.33 -8.22 2.94
CA VAL A 75 -8.49 -7.49 2.01
C VAL A 75 -7.50 -6.64 2.79
N GLU A 76 -6.25 -6.64 2.33
CA GLU A 76 -5.21 -5.78 2.87
C GLU A 76 -4.84 -4.74 1.81
N LEU A 77 -4.78 -3.47 2.18
CA LEU A 77 -4.20 -2.43 1.32
C LEU A 77 -2.68 -2.45 1.55
N ALA A 78 -1.92 -2.52 0.47
CA ALA A 78 -0.49 -2.80 0.58
C ALA A 78 0.34 -2.01 -0.43
N ARG A 79 1.64 -1.92 -0.17
CA ARG A 79 2.65 -1.32 -1.03
C ARG A 79 2.26 0.07 -1.53
N ILE A 80 1.77 0.91 -0.62
CA ILE A 80 1.33 2.27 -0.94
C ILE A 80 2.54 3.20 -0.98
N ILE A 81 2.66 3.96 -2.06
CA ILE A 81 3.71 4.96 -2.20
C ILE A 81 3.21 6.14 -3.04
N VAL A 82 3.66 7.34 -2.69
CA VAL A 82 3.40 8.57 -3.43
C VAL A 82 4.71 9.00 -4.10
N ALA A 83 4.62 9.47 -5.33
CA ALA A 83 5.77 10.00 -6.05
C ALA A 83 6.43 11.12 -5.22
N PRO A 84 7.79 11.17 -5.13
CA PRO A 84 8.46 12.12 -4.24
C PRO A 84 8.03 13.57 -4.44
N GLU A 85 7.92 14.01 -5.68
CA GLU A 85 7.53 15.38 -6.04
C GLU A 85 6.07 15.71 -5.73
N ALA A 86 5.26 14.70 -5.48
CA ALA A 86 3.82 14.86 -5.19
C ALA A 86 3.49 14.72 -3.70
N ARG A 87 4.48 14.48 -2.85
CA ARG A 87 4.26 14.29 -1.41
C ARG A 87 3.84 15.59 -0.71
N GLY A 88 3.14 15.45 0.42
CA GLY A 88 2.70 16.58 1.21
C GLY A 88 1.41 17.24 0.70
N ARG A 89 0.72 16.62 -0.25
CA ARG A 89 -0.51 17.15 -0.86
C ARG A 89 -1.77 16.35 -0.51
N GLY A 90 -1.66 15.36 0.38
CA GLY A 90 -2.80 14.52 0.75
C GLY A 90 -3.13 13.41 -0.26
N LEU A 91 -2.26 13.14 -1.23
CA LEU A 91 -2.53 12.16 -2.29
C LEU A 91 -2.53 10.72 -1.77
N GLY A 92 -1.73 10.42 -0.76
CA GLY A 92 -1.77 9.10 -0.10
C GLY A 92 -3.14 8.81 0.48
N ARG A 93 -3.76 9.80 1.11
CA ARG A 93 -5.12 9.67 1.66
C ARG A 93 -6.15 9.48 0.56
N GLU A 94 -6.03 10.21 -0.53
CA GLU A 94 -6.92 10.03 -1.69
C GLU A 94 -6.81 8.62 -2.28
N LEU A 95 -5.59 8.14 -2.45
CA LEU A 95 -5.36 6.76 -2.92
C LEU A 95 -6.02 5.74 -1.99
N VAL A 96 -5.79 5.87 -0.69
CA VAL A 96 -6.35 4.96 0.31
C VAL A 96 -7.87 4.96 0.28
N ARG A 97 -8.50 6.14 0.16
CA ARG A 97 -9.95 6.25 0.04
C ARG A 97 -10.48 5.53 -1.19
N GLY A 98 -9.78 5.68 -2.32
CA GLY A 98 -10.15 4.99 -3.56
C GLY A 98 -10.03 3.47 -3.43
N LEU A 99 -8.94 2.99 -2.85
CA LEU A 99 -8.73 1.55 -2.62
C LEU A 99 -9.77 0.99 -1.63
N LEU A 100 -10.10 1.73 -0.58
CA LEU A 100 -11.17 1.36 0.36
C LEU A 100 -12.50 1.19 -0.36
N GLY A 101 -12.83 2.14 -1.26
CA GLY A 101 -14.05 2.06 -2.05
C GLY A 101 -14.10 0.82 -2.91
N GLU A 102 -12.99 0.45 -3.54
CA GLU A 102 -12.90 -0.79 -4.33
C GLU A 102 -13.05 -2.04 -3.47
N ALA A 103 -12.38 -2.07 -2.31
CA ALA A 103 -12.45 -3.20 -1.39
C ALA A 103 -13.90 -3.44 -0.94
N ARG A 104 -14.61 -2.38 -0.58
CA ARG A 104 -16.01 -2.45 -0.15
C ARG A 104 -16.95 -2.78 -1.29
N GLY A 105 -16.68 -2.23 -2.46
CA GLY A 105 -17.43 -2.56 -3.67
C GLY A 105 -17.32 -4.04 -4.06
N SER A 106 -16.22 -4.69 -3.66
CA SER A 106 -16.02 -6.13 -3.85
C SER A 106 -16.63 -6.99 -2.72
N GLY A 107 -17.32 -6.36 -1.77
CA GLY A 107 -18.02 -7.08 -0.70
C GLY A 107 -17.18 -7.35 0.55
N HIS A 108 -16.05 -6.67 0.72
CA HIS A 108 -15.17 -6.86 1.87
C HIS A 108 -15.40 -5.74 2.91
N PRO A 109 -16.08 -6.04 4.03
CA PRO A 109 -16.37 -5.01 5.04
C PRO A 109 -15.15 -4.64 5.88
N ASP A 110 -14.25 -5.61 6.13
CA ASP A 110 -13.05 -5.40 6.94
C ASP A 110 -11.84 -5.24 6.04
N VAL A 111 -11.13 -4.13 6.21
CA VAL A 111 -9.94 -3.80 5.42
C VAL A 111 -8.78 -3.56 6.39
N PHE A 112 -7.65 -4.19 6.11
CA PHE A 112 -6.47 -4.13 6.96
C PHE A 112 -5.31 -3.48 6.24
N MET A 113 -4.38 -2.95 7.03
CA MET A 113 -3.09 -2.45 6.56
C MET A 113 -2.02 -2.82 7.58
N ARG A 114 -0.82 -3.11 7.11
CA ARG A 114 0.37 -3.15 7.95
C ARG A 114 1.26 -1.98 7.61
N VAL A 115 1.83 -1.35 8.63
CA VAL A 115 2.69 -0.19 8.46
C VAL A 115 3.99 -0.44 9.19
N HIS A 116 5.12 -0.17 8.51
CA HIS A 116 6.42 -0.26 9.14
C HIS A 116 6.46 0.67 10.37
N PRO A 117 7.00 0.20 11.51
CA PRO A 117 6.95 0.99 12.76
C PRO A 117 7.66 2.34 12.69
N ASP A 118 8.60 2.51 11.75
CA ASP A 118 9.32 3.76 11.55
C ASP A 118 8.63 4.72 10.58
N ASN A 119 7.52 4.30 9.98
CA ASN A 119 6.82 5.10 8.96
C ASN A 119 5.72 5.96 9.59
N ASP A 120 6.13 6.97 10.34
CA ASP A 120 5.20 7.87 11.05
C ASP A 120 4.28 8.64 10.08
N ARG A 121 4.80 9.02 8.93
CA ARG A 121 4.01 9.72 7.89
C ARG A 121 2.84 8.88 7.44
N ALA A 122 3.08 7.61 7.13
CA ALA A 122 2.03 6.68 6.71
C ALA A 122 1.02 6.46 7.84
N LEU A 123 1.47 6.28 9.06
CA LEU A 123 0.58 6.12 10.21
C LEU A 123 -0.39 7.28 10.35
N ARG A 124 0.10 8.52 10.24
CA ARG A 124 -0.75 9.72 10.28
C ARG A 124 -1.73 9.75 9.13
N CYS A 125 -1.26 9.41 7.92
CA CYS A 125 -2.10 9.37 6.72
C CYS A 125 -3.27 8.40 6.90
N TYR A 126 -3.00 7.18 7.33
CA TYR A 126 -4.01 6.12 7.42
C TYR A 126 -4.97 6.35 8.58
N ARG A 127 -4.49 6.86 9.70
CA ARG A 127 -5.38 7.29 10.79
C ARG A 127 -6.32 8.40 10.34
N GLY A 128 -5.81 9.34 9.54
CA GLY A 128 -6.62 10.40 8.94
C GLY A 128 -7.66 9.89 7.96
N ALA A 129 -7.46 8.70 7.39
CA ALA A 129 -8.43 8.03 6.52
C ALA A 129 -9.42 7.13 7.30
N GLY A 130 -9.33 7.07 8.63
CA GLY A 130 -10.25 6.34 9.48
C GLY A 130 -9.78 4.98 9.94
N PHE A 131 -8.53 4.60 9.67
CA PHE A 131 -7.97 3.37 10.20
C PHE A 131 -7.64 3.50 11.68
N VAL A 132 -7.85 2.42 12.43
CA VAL A 132 -7.55 2.34 13.85
C VAL A 132 -6.63 1.15 14.13
N PRO A 133 -5.80 1.22 15.17
CA PRO A 133 -4.93 0.10 15.51
C PRO A 133 -5.71 -1.17 15.85
N VAL A 134 -5.21 -2.30 15.37
CA VAL A 134 -5.68 -3.63 15.77
C VAL A 134 -5.24 -3.88 17.21
N GLY A 135 -6.05 -4.62 17.98
CA GLY A 135 -5.75 -4.91 19.37
C GLY A 135 -4.40 -5.62 19.57
N PRO A 136 -3.77 -5.46 20.75
CA PRO A 136 -2.40 -5.94 20.98
C PRO A 136 -2.23 -7.45 20.85
N GLU A 137 -3.23 -8.24 21.20
CA GLU A 137 -3.15 -9.71 21.10
C GLU A 137 -3.09 -10.18 19.66
N LEU A 138 -3.95 -9.66 18.79
CA LEU A 138 -3.95 -9.99 17.37
C LEU A 138 -2.68 -9.46 16.69
N THR A 139 -2.27 -8.26 17.02
CA THR A 139 -1.03 -7.66 16.51
C THR A 139 0.16 -8.56 16.81
N LYS A 140 0.27 -9.05 18.04
CA LYS A 140 1.33 -9.96 18.44
C LYS A 140 1.29 -11.28 17.65
N ALA A 141 0.10 -11.85 17.50
CA ALA A 141 -0.08 -13.10 16.75
C ALA A 141 0.31 -12.93 15.28
N TRP A 142 -0.11 -11.86 14.62
CA TRP A 142 0.19 -11.62 13.22
C TRP A 142 1.68 -11.31 12.99
N ASN A 143 2.32 -10.61 13.93
CA ASN A 143 3.74 -10.29 13.84
C ASN A 143 4.66 -11.48 14.14
N ALA A 144 4.16 -12.53 14.75
CA ALA A 144 4.97 -13.70 15.10
C ALA A 144 5.68 -14.34 13.89
N VAL A 145 5.09 -14.19 12.69
CA VAL A 145 5.63 -14.75 11.44
C VAL A 145 6.23 -13.66 10.54
N GLN A 146 6.37 -12.44 11.03
CA GLN A 146 6.88 -11.32 10.25
C GLN A 146 8.31 -10.96 10.65
N PRO A 147 9.12 -10.41 9.72
CA PRO A 147 10.50 -10.00 10.03
C PRO A 147 10.58 -8.71 10.85
N VAL A 148 9.48 -7.97 10.96
CA VAL A 148 9.41 -6.68 11.62
C VAL A 148 8.13 -6.64 12.46
N ASP A 149 8.14 -5.88 13.56
CA ASP A 149 6.94 -5.65 14.37
C ASP A 149 6.09 -4.55 13.72
N TYR A 150 5.29 -4.92 12.73
CA TYR A 150 4.41 -3.98 12.04
C TYR A 150 3.33 -3.42 12.96
N VAL A 151 2.91 -2.19 12.68
CA VAL A 151 1.69 -1.62 13.24
C VAL A 151 0.54 -2.05 12.31
N TRP A 152 -0.38 -2.83 12.85
CA TRP A 152 -1.54 -3.30 12.10
C TRP A 152 -2.73 -2.37 12.33
N LEU A 153 -3.36 -1.97 11.24
CA LEU A 153 -4.50 -1.06 11.25
C LEU A 153 -5.71 -1.74 10.61
N ARG A 154 -6.89 -1.31 11.01
CA ARG A 154 -8.16 -1.86 10.55
C ARG A 154 -9.16 -0.74 10.29
N HIS A 155 -9.94 -0.90 9.25
CA HIS A 155 -11.05 -0.01 8.89
C HIS A 155 -12.32 -0.84 8.73
N GLN A 156 -13.39 -0.42 9.39
CA GLN A 156 -14.70 -1.07 9.30
C GLN A 156 -15.70 -0.21 8.52
#